data_b2b4b7adf1656617c1febd6f1aa6ef04
#
_entry.id   b2b4b7adf1656617c1febd6f1aa6ef04
#
_cell.length_a   1.000
_cell.length_b   1.000
_cell.length_c   1.000
_cell.angle_alpha   90.00
_cell.angle_beta   90.00
_cell.angle_gamma   90.00
#
_symmetry.space_group_name_H-M   'P 1'
#
loop_
_entity.id
_entity.type
_entity.pdbx_description
1 polymer ?
#
loop_
_entity_poly.entity_id
_entity_poly.type
_entity_poly.pdbx_seq_one_letter_code
_entity_poly.pdbx_strand_id
1 'polypeptide(L)'
;MKENEKNLNNVENTQAAGEQEHLALDDARRVKVMSPGMMVFKRFVRNKLAIVGFCIIVFMFIFSFIGPFFSPYTIAQQFRTDETDWGDYSTGKFNTDPRYITAEGVEFNATARTAMLLAISETYKKSKTEMQEGDELQFEANDENYLLTVADPDAERPVYFISQAKTIAKTGLMGQIVEIDPEYDTPAFREFLTKSTEMAKRLDGKTLEYEGKTFQVSGKFNDYSIQVSGDPNVLVTYDVFLALKPEYERFVKDFDFAMTVNEASFNDKNSFEYDGRTFGLEVSDDGKVVSENGEEVFVLSDIVFGTAQVGTVLSGDFYAEAQKAIRTNSDTFEFVNDKGENTSARINLVNGNYYIQTIQTKTRLDIDAPPSKQNPLGTDHYAFDVLTRLMYGGRVSLLVGFVVVFFEMFIGVIIGGISGYFGGWVDTILMRVVDLVNAVPFYPVVIILGTVFDHLEVDQEPRLFFLMVVLGIMGWTGIARVVRGQILSLREQDFMVATEATGVRISRRIFRHLIPNVMPLLIVNATMGLGGIIITEATLGFLGLGVKYPMASWGSIINEATDMYVMTNCWWIWIPAGLFILLTVLGFNFIGDGLRDAFDPKMKR
;
A
#
# COMPACT_ATOMS: atom_id res chain seq x y z
N MET A 1 -79.01 12.01 -86.00
CA MET A 1 -79.14 13.07 -84.96
C MET A 1 -78.86 12.62 -83.55
N LYS A 2 -79.07 11.38 -83.15
CA LYS A 2 -78.90 10.92 -81.79
C LYS A 2 -77.44 10.52 -81.42
N GLU A 3 -76.56 10.29 -82.34
CA GLU A 3 -75.17 9.93 -82.09
C GLU A 3 -74.23 11.18 -81.89
N ASN A 4 -74.58 12.33 -82.48
CA ASN A 4 -73.84 13.55 -82.27
C ASN A 4 -74.08 14.21 -80.91
N GLU A 5 -75.26 14.02 -80.32
CA GLU A 5 -75.51 14.56 -78.93
C GLU A 5 -74.83 13.74 -77.84
N LYS A 6 -74.59 12.43 -78.04
CA LYS A 6 -73.83 11.63 -77.09
C LYS A 6 -72.29 11.95 -77.05
N ASN A 7 -71.73 12.37 -78.22
CA ASN A 7 -70.35 12.73 -78.29
C ASN A 7 -70.08 14.16 -77.74
N LEU A 8 -71.05 15.08 -77.89
CA LEU A 8 -70.92 16.43 -77.30
C LEU A 8 -71.02 16.35 -75.76
N ASN A 9 -71.95 15.56 -75.18
CA ASN A 9 -72.06 15.39 -73.75
C ASN A 9 -70.86 14.65 -73.15
N ASN A 10 -70.15 13.80 -73.90
CA ASN A 10 -68.92 13.15 -73.40
C ASN A 10 -67.71 14.10 -73.49
N VAL A 11 -67.65 15.02 -74.41
CA VAL A 11 -66.58 16.03 -74.53
C VAL A 11 -66.75 17.08 -73.41
N GLU A 12 -67.98 17.57 -73.17
CA GLU A 12 -68.26 18.48 -72.03
C GLU A 12 -68.02 17.87 -70.68
N ASN A 13 -68.38 16.60 -70.46
CA ASN A 13 -68.07 15.90 -69.22
C ASN A 13 -66.56 15.61 -69.02
N THR A 14 -65.80 15.45 -70.10
CA THR A 14 -64.34 15.25 -70.06
C THR A 14 -63.60 16.60 -69.87
N GLN A 15 -64.15 17.70 -70.39
CA GLN A 15 -63.60 19.04 -70.12
C GLN A 15 -63.95 19.51 -68.68
N ALA A 16 -65.18 19.24 -68.18
CA ALA A 16 -65.56 19.56 -66.81
C ALA A 16 -64.79 18.73 -65.80
N ALA A 17 -64.41 17.46 -66.07
CA ALA A 17 -63.56 16.66 -65.26
C ALA A 17 -62.08 17.11 -65.30
N GLY A 18 -61.58 17.67 -66.41
CA GLY A 18 -60.23 18.23 -66.53
C GLY A 18 -60.09 19.59 -65.86
N GLU A 19 -61.13 20.44 -65.89
CA GLU A 19 -61.14 21.73 -65.18
C GLU A 19 -61.29 21.61 -63.66
N GLN A 20 -61.90 20.54 -63.14
CA GLN A 20 -61.96 20.27 -61.69
C GLN A 20 -60.63 19.76 -61.08
N GLU A 21 -59.69 19.27 -61.91
CA GLU A 21 -58.35 18.87 -61.39
C GLU A 21 -57.37 20.05 -61.30
N HIS A 22 -57.69 21.21 -61.88
CA HIS A 22 -56.81 22.42 -61.83
C HIS A 22 -57.23 23.46 -60.77
N LEU A 23 -58.32 23.27 -60.06
CA LEU A 23 -58.85 24.22 -59.09
C LEU A 23 -58.87 23.70 -57.67
N ALA A 24 -57.70 23.47 -57.07
CA ALA A 24 -57.64 23.36 -55.63
C ALA A 24 -56.19 23.63 -55.13
N LEU A 25 -55.76 24.84 -55.31
CA LEU A 25 -54.66 25.41 -54.51
C LEU A 25 -55.06 25.54 -53.01
N ASP A 26 -56.27 25.20 -52.67
CA ASP A 26 -56.84 25.27 -51.31
C ASP A 26 -57.41 23.94 -50.80
N ASP A 27 -57.04 22.82 -51.42
CA ASP A 27 -57.54 21.51 -51.08
C ASP A 27 -56.96 21.09 -49.72
N ALA A 28 -57.83 20.46 -48.86
CA ALA A 28 -57.53 19.89 -47.56
C ALA A 28 -56.47 18.76 -47.58
N ARG A 29 -55.89 18.48 -48.73
CA ARG A 29 -54.70 17.66 -48.98
C ARG A 29 -53.40 18.48 -48.92
N ARG A 30 -53.37 19.65 -48.25
CA ARG A 30 -52.11 20.30 -47.92
C ARG A 30 -51.26 19.30 -47.12
N VAL A 31 -50.29 18.73 -47.79
CA VAL A 31 -49.21 18.01 -47.14
C VAL A 31 -48.70 18.93 -46.04
N LYS A 32 -49.00 18.62 -44.78
CA LYS A 32 -48.57 19.41 -43.64
C LYS A 32 -47.07 19.58 -43.76
N VAL A 33 -46.65 20.77 -44.17
CA VAL A 33 -45.21 21.09 -44.40
C VAL A 33 -44.56 20.91 -43.04
N MET A 34 -43.92 19.78 -42.85
CA MET A 34 -43.19 19.51 -41.61
C MET A 34 -41.96 20.40 -41.55
N SER A 35 -41.68 20.95 -40.35
CA SER A 35 -40.44 21.68 -40.15
C SER A 35 -39.23 20.80 -40.48
N PRO A 36 -38.12 21.39 -40.98
CA PRO A 36 -36.92 20.63 -41.33
C PRO A 36 -36.47 19.70 -40.20
N GLY A 37 -36.52 20.15 -38.93
CA GLY A 37 -36.18 19.34 -37.76
C GLY A 37 -37.10 18.14 -37.54
N MET A 38 -38.44 18.30 -37.82
CA MET A 38 -39.40 17.18 -37.69
C MET A 38 -39.17 16.14 -38.79
N MET A 39 -38.73 16.57 -39.99
CA MET A 39 -38.38 15.65 -41.07
C MET A 39 -37.13 14.81 -40.69
N VAL A 40 -36.11 15.46 -40.16
CA VAL A 40 -34.89 14.79 -39.67
C VAL A 40 -35.25 13.80 -38.55
N PHE A 41 -36.03 14.22 -37.55
CA PHE A 41 -36.49 13.35 -36.47
C PHE A 41 -37.26 12.12 -36.98
N LYS A 42 -38.21 12.30 -37.92
CA LYS A 42 -38.97 11.20 -38.49
C LYS A 42 -38.11 10.22 -39.30
N ARG A 43 -37.09 10.71 -39.99
CA ARG A 43 -36.12 9.86 -40.70
C ARG A 43 -35.23 9.10 -39.74
N PHE A 44 -34.74 9.78 -38.67
CA PHE A 44 -33.93 9.18 -37.64
C PHE A 44 -34.67 8.01 -36.95
N VAL A 45 -35.92 8.22 -36.54
CA VAL A 45 -36.74 7.18 -35.88
C VAL A 45 -37.08 5.98 -36.80
N ARG A 46 -36.99 6.16 -38.12
CA ARG A 46 -37.15 5.05 -39.09
C ARG A 46 -35.91 4.20 -39.25
N ASN A 47 -34.72 4.69 -38.84
CA ASN A 47 -33.49 3.92 -38.87
C ASN A 47 -33.41 3.02 -37.61
N LYS A 48 -33.54 1.69 -37.82
CA LYS A 48 -33.57 0.71 -36.72
C LYS A 48 -32.26 0.71 -35.90
N LEU A 49 -31.09 0.85 -36.58
CA LEU A 49 -29.79 0.90 -35.92
C LEU A 49 -29.65 2.13 -35.03
N ALA A 50 -30.13 3.30 -35.54
CA ALA A 50 -30.12 4.55 -34.77
C ALA A 50 -30.96 4.43 -33.48
N ILE A 51 -32.12 3.76 -33.56
CA ILE A 51 -32.95 3.49 -32.37
C ILE A 51 -32.25 2.56 -31.39
N VAL A 52 -31.63 1.48 -31.85
CA VAL A 52 -30.84 0.60 -30.99
C VAL A 52 -29.72 1.38 -30.30
N GLY A 53 -28.97 2.19 -31.06
CA GLY A 53 -27.93 3.05 -30.49
C GLY A 53 -28.48 4.02 -29.44
N PHE A 54 -29.63 4.67 -29.74
CA PHE A 54 -30.28 5.55 -28.78
C PHE A 54 -30.71 4.84 -27.48
N CYS A 55 -31.29 3.64 -27.58
CA CYS A 55 -31.65 2.84 -26.41
C CYS A 55 -30.42 2.45 -25.57
N ILE A 56 -29.30 2.07 -26.23
CA ILE A 56 -28.04 1.76 -25.53
C ILE A 56 -27.56 2.99 -24.78
N ILE A 57 -27.49 4.15 -25.40
CA ILE A 57 -26.99 5.36 -24.77
C ILE A 57 -27.91 5.80 -23.62
N VAL A 58 -29.22 5.75 -23.79
CA VAL A 58 -30.18 6.03 -22.71
C VAL A 58 -29.98 5.07 -21.52
N PHE A 59 -29.81 3.78 -21.80
CA PHE A 59 -29.47 2.81 -20.75
C PHE A 59 -28.18 3.17 -20.03
N MET A 60 -27.10 3.50 -20.75
CA MET A 60 -25.82 3.89 -20.15
C MET A 60 -25.95 5.13 -19.27
N PHE A 61 -26.75 6.12 -19.69
CA PHE A 61 -27.03 7.31 -18.88
C PHE A 61 -27.81 6.95 -17.60
N ILE A 62 -28.89 6.17 -17.73
CA ILE A 62 -29.68 5.73 -16.58
C ILE A 62 -28.80 4.94 -15.62
N PHE A 63 -28.04 3.97 -16.11
CA PHE A 63 -27.13 3.15 -15.33
C PHE A 63 -26.09 3.99 -14.57
N SER A 64 -25.46 4.95 -15.27
CA SER A 64 -24.36 5.73 -14.71
C SER A 64 -24.83 6.85 -13.77
N PHE A 65 -25.92 7.55 -14.07
CA PHE A 65 -26.37 8.72 -13.31
C PHE A 65 -27.47 8.42 -12.30
N ILE A 66 -28.34 7.47 -12.61
CA ILE A 66 -29.46 7.10 -11.75
C ILE A 66 -29.13 5.83 -10.95
N GLY A 67 -28.42 4.86 -11.54
CA GLY A 67 -28.02 3.60 -10.90
C GLY A 67 -27.41 3.75 -9.51
N PRO A 68 -26.46 4.68 -9.27
CA PRO A 68 -25.86 4.86 -7.95
C PRO A 68 -26.83 5.24 -6.82
N PHE A 69 -27.99 5.79 -7.12
CA PHE A 69 -29.02 6.04 -6.11
C PHE A 69 -29.69 4.76 -5.60
N PHE A 70 -29.59 3.68 -6.36
CA PHE A 70 -30.10 2.36 -5.98
C PHE A 70 -29.05 1.45 -5.40
N SER A 71 -27.77 1.81 -5.51
CA SER A 71 -26.69 1.09 -4.83
C SER A 71 -26.71 1.39 -3.34
N PRO A 72 -26.68 0.38 -2.47
CA PRO A 72 -26.53 0.58 -1.03
C PRO A 72 -25.11 1.02 -0.65
N TYR A 73 -24.17 1.00 -1.59
CA TYR A 73 -22.75 1.20 -1.35
C TYR A 73 -22.25 2.53 -1.89
N THR A 74 -21.24 3.09 -1.22
CA THR A 74 -20.50 4.26 -1.72
C THR A 74 -19.30 3.83 -2.57
N ILE A 75 -18.79 4.73 -3.42
CA ILE A 75 -17.64 4.46 -4.29
C ILE A 75 -16.37 4.12 -3.50
N ALA A 76 -16.27 4.55 -2.25
CA ALA A 76 -15.11 4.39 -1.40
C ALA A 76 -15.33 3.36 -0.27
N GLN A 77 -16.39 2.57 -0.31
CA GLN A 77 -16.69 1.57 0.69
C GLN A 77 -15.91 0.29 0.41
N GLN A 78 -14.97 -0.06 1.30
CA GLN A 78 -14.23 -1.31 1.26
C GLN A 78 -14.99 -2.41 1.97
N PHE A 79 -14.96 -3.60 1.38
CA PHE A 79 -15.52 -4.81 1.96
C PHE A 79 -14.46 -5.58 2.72
N ARG A 80 -14.87 -6.12 3.86
CA ARG A 80 -13.99 -6.85 4.78
C ARG A 80 -14.75 -8.06 5.31
N THR A 81 -14.06 -9.17 5.39
CA THR A 81 -14.55 -10.38 6.03
C THR A 81 -13.70 -10.70 7.24
N ASP A 82 -14.35 -11.01 8.34
CA ASP A 82 -13.70 -11.51 9.55
C ASP A 82 -13.50 -13.01 9.40
N GLU A 83 -12.25 -13.42 9.25
CA GLU A 83 -11.85 -14.83 9.23
C GLU A 83 -11.24 -15.18 10.57
N THR A 84 -11.72 -16.29 11.16
CA THR A 84 -11.11 -16.87 12.36
C THR A 84 -10.11 -17.94 11.94
N ASP A 85 -8.84 -17.74 12.27
CA ASP A 85 -7.78 -18.68 11.97
C ASP A 85 -6.76 -18.72 13.14
N TRP A 86 -5.94 -19.75 13.13
CA TRP A 86 -4.83 -19.86 14.06
C TRP A 86 -3.78 -18.80 13.74
N GLY A 87 -3.58 -17.89 14.66
CA GLY A 87 -2.57 -16.83 14.55
C GLY A 87 -1.49 -16.98 15.60
N ASP A 88 -0.26 -16.58 15.28
CA ASP A 88 0.85 -16.59 16.21
C ASP A 88 0.56 -15.65 17.39
N TYR A 89 0.58 -16.19 18.59
CA TYR A 89 0.33 -15.51 19.85
C TYR A 89 1.63 -15.28 20.61
N SER A 90 2.45 -16.33 20.73
CA SER A 90 3.72 -16.30 21.44
C SER A 90 4.73 -17.25 20.79
N THR A 91 6.00 -16.98 21.07
CA THR A 91 7.09 -17.92 20.78
C THR A 91 7.78 -18.29 22.07
N GLY A 92 8.14 -19.56 22.22
CA GLY A 92 8.89 -20.06 23.38
C GLY A 92 10.18 -20.74 22.92
N LYS A 93 11.24 -20.59 23.68
CA LYS A 93 12.48 -21.35 23.50
C LYS A 93 13.14 -21.58 24.85
N PHE A 94 13.85 -22.71 24.99
CA PHE A 94 14.66 -22.90 26.17
C PHE A 94 15.75 -21.82 26.25
N ASN A 95 15.98 -21.34 27.47
CA ASN A 95 17.04 -20.39 27.73
C ASN A 95 18.40 -21.08 27.56
N THR A 96 19.18 -20.58 26.60
CA THR A 96 20.55 -21.06 26.33
C THR A 96 21.61 -20.12 26.90
N ASP A 97 21.20 -19.03 27.58
CA ASP A 97 22.16 -18.09 28.16
C ASP A 97 22.98 -18.80 29.24
N PRO A 98 24.27 -18.49 29.34
CA PRO A 98 25.14 -19.09 30.36
C PRO A 98 24.68 -18.73 31.76
N ARG A 99 24.92 -19.66 32.69
CA ARG A 99 24.79 -19.41 34.12
C ARG A 99 26.09 -18.82 34.66
N TYR A 100 25.98 -17.99 35.68
CA TYR A 100 27.13 -17.31 36.27
C TYR A 100 27.24 -17.71 37.76
N ILE A 101 28.47 -18.00 38.15
CA ILE A 101 28.85 -18.23 39.55
C ILE A 101 29.85 -17.13 39.89
N THR A 102 29.63 -16.37 40.95
CA THR A 102 30.55 -15.34 41.40
C THR A 102 31.26 -15.76 42.68
N ALA A 103 32.53 -15.42 42.82
CA ALA A 103 33.24 -15.55 44.08
C ALA A 103 32.67 -14.61 45.16
N GLU A 104 32.87 -14.96 46.42
CA GLU A 104 32.43 -14.12 47.54
C GLU A 104 33.03 -12.71 47.47
N GLY A 105 32.18 -11.69 47.58
CA GLY A 105 32.60 -10.29 47.56
C GLY A 105 32.84 -9.71 46.14
N VAL A 106 32.55 -10.45 45.06
CA VAL A 106 32.66 -9.96 43.69
C VAL A 106 31.35 -9.29 43.28
N GLU A 107 31.41 -8.00 42.94
CA GLU A 107 30.28 -7.27 42.38
C GLU A 107 30.23 -7.49 40.87
N PHE A 108 29.30 -8.31 40.41
CA PHE A 108 29.09 -8.56 38.97
C PHE A 108 27.78 -7.94 38.51
N ASN A 109 27.89 -6.76 37.88
CA ASN A 109 26.78 -5.94 37.41
C ASN A 109 26.64 -5.98 35.89
N ALA A 110 25.64 -5.28 35.33
CA ALA A 110 25.37 -5.20 33.89
C ALA A 110 26.56 -4.72 33.06
N THR A 111 27.38 -3.80 33.61
CA THR A 111 28.59 -3.29 32.94
C THR A 111 29.64 -4.39 32.84
N ALA A 112 29.91 -5.08 33.95
CA ALA A 112 30.84 -6.20 33.99
C ALA A 112 30.39 -7.36 33.07
N ARG A 113 29.09 -7.69 33.04
CA ARG A 113 28.52 -8.64 32.08
C ARG A 113 28.78 -8.24 30.62
N THR A 114 28.57 -6.97 30.27
CA THR A 114 28.79 -6.49 28.92
C THR A 114 30.26 -6.59 28.51
N ALA A 115 31.17 -6.19 29.40
CA ALA A 115 32.62 -6.31 29.17
C ALA A 115 33.04 -7.79 28.99
N MET A 116 32.53 -8.68 29.82
CA MET A 116 32.76 -10.12 29.71
C MET A 116 32.31 -10.68 28.35
N LEU A 117 31.08 -10.37 27.90
CA LEU A 117 30.57 -10.84 26.62
C LEU A 117 31.39 -10.30 25.43
N LEU A 118 31.88 -9.06 25.54
CA LEU A 118 32.79 -8.48 24.54
C LEU A 118 34.11 -9.23 24.53
N ALA A 119 34.71 -9.48 25.69
CA ALA A 119 35.98 -10.21 25.81
C ALA A 119 35.87 -11.65 25.24
N ILE A 120 34.79 -12.36 25.58
CA ILE A 120 34.50 -13.69 25.00
C ILE A 120 34.39 -13.58 23.46
N SER A 121 33.60 -12.61 22.97
CA SER A 121 33.40 -12.40 21.53
C SER A 121 34.71 -12.09 20.80
N GLU A 122 35.59 -11.30 21.38
CA GLU A 122 36.88 -10.94 20.79
C GLU A 122 37.86 -12.10 20.77
N THR A 123 37.92 -12.87 21.85
CA THR A 123 38.87 -13.98 22.01
C THR A 123 38.47 -15.19 21.16
N TYR A 124 37.18 -15.55 21.15
CA TYR A 124 36.68 -16.79 20.54
C TYR A 124 36.04 -16.61 19.16
N LYS A 125 35.76 -15.38 18.72
CA LYS A 125 35.15 -15.08 17.40
C LYS A 125 35.97 -15.59 16.21
N LYS A 126 37.28 -15.73 16.37
CA LYS A 126 38.19 -16.23 15.32
C LYS A 126 38.23 -17.75 15.24
N SER A 127 37.92 -18.48 16.31
CA SER A 127 38.08 -19.94 16.40
C SER A 127 36.79 -20.72 16.32
N LYS A 128 35.59 -20.07 16.37
CA LYS A 128 34.26 -20.74 16.51
C LYS A 128 34.18 -21.76 17.67
N THR A 129 35.06 -21.67 18.63
CA THR A 129 35.12 -22.58 19.78
C THR A 129 34.58 -21.83 21.00
N GLU A 130 33.68 -22.46 21.71
CA GLU A 130 33.27 -22.02 23.04
C GLU A 130 34.39 -22.24 24.04
N MET A 131 34.41 -21.48 25.15
CA MET A 131 35.37 -21.71 26.25
C MET A 131 35.29 -23.16 26.73
N GLN A 132 36.45 -23.80 26.86
CA GLN A 132 36.59 -25.19 27.32
C GLN A 132 37.03 -25.21 28.77
N GLU A 133 36.90 -26.37 29.41
CA GLU A 133 37.41 -26.59 30.76
C GLU A 133 38.93 -26.27 30.80
N GLY A 134 39.29 -25.40 31.74
CA GLY A 134 40.67 -24.93 31.90
C GLY A 134 41.02 -23.65 31.12
N ASP A 135 40.11 -23.13 30.30
CA ASP A 135 40.28 -21.81 29.70
C ASP A 135 40.05 -20.71 30.73
N GLU A 136 40.92 -19.72 30.70
CA GLU A 136 40.84 -18.52 31.55
C GLU A 136 40.77 -17.28 30.67
N LEU A 137 39.80 -16.40 30.95
CA LEU A 137 39.63 -15.14 30.25
C LEU A 137 39.61 -13.99 31.25
N GLN A 138 40.53 -13.03 31.06
CA GLN A 138 40.54 -11.80 31.86
C GLN A 138 39.84 -10.69 31.12
N PHE A 139 39.06 -9.89 31.86
CA PHE A 139 38.42 -8.69 31.32
C PHE A 139 38.35 -7.62 32.39
N GLU A 140 38.27 -6.35 31.96
CA GLU A 140 38.24 -5.18 32.83
C GLU A 140 36.87 -4.50 32.73
N ALA A 141 36.27 -4.19 33.90
CA ALA A 141 35.04 -3.41 33.97
C ALA A 141 35.04 -2.58 35.27
N ASN A 142 34.55 -1.36 35.23
CA ASN A 142 34.49 -0.45 36.41
C ASN A 142 35.81 -0.27 37.16
N ASP A 143 36.94 -0.22 36.43
CA ASP A 143 38.31 -0.15 36.95
C ASP A 143 38.76 -1.38 37.77
N GLU A 144 38.03 -2.50 37.63
CA GLU A 144 38.33 -3.77 38.28
C GLU A 144 38.62 -4.86 37.24
N ASN A 145 39.52 -5.79 37.62
CA ASN A 145 39.92 -6.90 36.77
C ASN A 145 39.16 -8.17 37.22
N TYR A 146 38.50 -8.78 36.27
CA TYR A 146 37.76 -10.02 36.47
C TYR A 146 38.45 -11.19 35.76
N LEU A 147 38.33 -12.36 36.35
CA LEU A 147 38.77 -13.61 35.75
C LEU A 147 37.54 -14.51 35.55
N LEU A 148 37.36 -14.97 34.30
CA LEU A 148 36.32 -15.89 33.90
C LEU A 148 36.91 -17.29 33.66
N THR A 149 36.33 -18.30 34.26
CA THR A 149 36.67 -19.70 34.00
C THR A 149 35.39 -20.52 33.78
N VAL A 150 35.50 -21.70 33.17
CA VAL A 150 34.37 -22.61 33.02
C VAL A 150 34.23 -23.44 34.29
N ALA A 151 33.06 -23.36 34.95
CA ALA A 151 32.80 -24.04 36.19
C ALA A 151 32.26 -25.47 35.99
N ASP A 152 31.40 -25.67 34.95
CA ASP A 152 30.83 -26.97 34.59
C ASP A 152 30.69 -27.07 33.07
N PRO A 153 31.58 -27.79 32.43
CA PRO A 153 31.57 -27.96 30.97
C PRO A 153 30.49 -28.94 30.47
N ASP A 154 29.98 -29.81 31.32
CA ASP A 154 29.01 -30.85 30.97
C ASP A 154 27.57 -30.44 31.25
N ALA A 155 27.35 -29.22 31.79
CA ALA A 155 26.02 -28.68 32.00
C ALA A 155 25.28 -28.43 30.69
N GLU A 156 23.94 -28.63 30.64
CA GLU A 156 23.10 -28.29 29.48
C GLU A 156 23.25 -26.81 29.03
N ARG A 157 23.64 -25.96 29.98
CA ARG A 157 23.95 -24.54 29.74
C ARG A 157 25.35 -24.26 30.28
N PRO A 158 26.17 -23.49 29.59
CA PRO A 158 27.51 -23.12 30.07
C PRO A 158 27.42 -22.47 31.45
N VAL A 159 28.25 -22.93 32.37
CA VAL A 159 28.37 -22.36 33.73
C VAL A 159 29.73 -21.71 33.85
N TYR A 160 29.73 -20.39 33.97
CA TYR A 160 30.94 -19.59 34.09
C TYR A 160 31.16 -19.18 35.55
N PHE A 161 32.38 -19.39 36.03
CA PHE A 161 32.83 -18.88 37.33
C PHE A 161 33.54 -17.53 37.11
N ILE A 162 33.11 -16.52 37.87
CA ILE A 162 33.61 -15.15 37.82
C ILE A 162 34.28 -14.82 39.16
N SER A 163 35.55 -14.58 39.13
CA SER A 163 36.32 -14.10 40.25
C SER A 163 36.92 -12.72 39.96
N GLN A 164 37.17 -11.96 40.99
CA GLN A 164 37.83 -10.68 40.89
C GLN A 164 39.32 -10.86 41.24
N ALA A 165 40.16 -10.44 40.34
CA ALA A 165 41.59 -10.54 40.53
C ALA A 165 42.07 -9.31 41.30
N LYS A 166 42.29 -9.46 42.60
CA LYS A 166 42.86 -8.39 43.41
C LYS A 166 44.34 -8.19 43.04
N THR A 167 44.66 -7.00 42.53
CA THR A 167 46.06 -6.66 42.25
C THR A 167 46.83 -6.52 43.55
N ILE A 168 47.77 -7.42 43.78
CA ILE A 168 48.60 -7.48 44.98
C ILE A 168 49.85 -6.59 44.83
N ALA A 169 50.43 -6.54 43.65
CA ALA A 169 51.59 -5.75 43.40
C ALA A 169 51.68 -5.33 41.94
N LYS A 170 52.29 -4.17 41.70
CA LYS A 170 52.69 -3.69 40.36
C LYS A 170 54.20 -3.50 40.28
N THR A 171 54.80 -3.97 39.22
CA THR A 171 56.22 -3.76 38.96
C THR A 171 56.42 -2.84 37.79
N GLY A 172 57.40 -1.97 37.86
CA GLY A 172 57.77 -1.04 36.78
C GLY A 172 58.83 -1.59 35.84
N LEU A 173 59.30 -0.75 34.95
CA LEU A 173 60.17 -1.03 33.80
C LEU A 173 61.50 -1.80 34.07
N MET A 174 61.97 -1.88 35.31
CA MET A 174 63.16 -2.63 35.69
C MET A 174 62.86 -3.72 36.75
N GLY A 175 61.58 -4.17 36.83
CA GLY A 175 61.15 -5.17 37.83
C GLY A 175 61.06 -4.59 39.26
N GLN A 176 61.22 -3.28 39.42
CA GLN A 176 61.03 -2.63 40.71
C GLN A 176 59.55 -2.65 41.12
N ILE A 177 59.28 -2.94 42.35
CA ILE A 177 57.94 -2.90 42.92
C ILE A 177 57.51 -1.42 43.01
N VAL A 178 56.48 -1.03 42.25
CA VAL A 178 55.92 0.32 42.24
C VAL A 178 54.79 0.44 43.25
N GLU A 179 53.98 -0.57 43.36
CA GLU A 179 52.83 -0.63 44.26
C GLU A 179 52.72 -2.06 44.86
N ILE A 180 52.39 -2.18 46.13
CA ILE A 180 52.13 -3.47 46.79
C ILE A 180 51.04 -3.28 47.82
N ASP A 181 50.11 -4.26 47.86
CA ASP A 181 49.04 -4.32 48.86
C ASP A 181 49.65 -4.41 50.28
N PRO A 182 49.21 -3.56 51.21
CA PRO A 182 49.74 -3.57 52.60
C PRO A 182 49.68 -4.91 53.29
N GLU A 183 48.71 -5.76 52.96
CA GLU A 183 48.55 -7.13 53.51
C GLU A 183 49.70 -8.04 53.10
N TYR A 184 50.24 -7.84 51.90
CA TYR A 184 51.35 -8.63 51.34
C TYR A 184 52.70 -7.91 51.41
N ASP A 185 52.76 -6.70 51.96
CA ASP A 185 54.00 -5.90 52.05
C ASP A 185 54.95 -6.41 53.14
N THR A 186 55.45 -7.61 52.92
CA THR A 186 56.47 -8.21 53.79
C THR A 186 57.83 -8.25 53.09
N PRO A 187 58.96 -8.11 53.84
CA PRO A 187 60.28 -8.22 53.22
C PRO A 187 60.51 -9.52 52.45
N ALA A 188 59.93 -10.64 52.91
CA ALA A 188 60.03 -11.93 52.25
C ALA A 188 59.25 -11.99 50.92
N PHE A 189 58.05 -11.43 50.90
CA PHE A 189 57.26 -11.36 49.65
C PHE A 189 57.88 -10.38 48.63
N ARG A 190 58.42 -9.24 49.09
CA ARG A 190 59.17 -8.33 48.20
C ARG A 190 60.40 -9.00 47.60
N GLU A 191 61.16 -9.77 48.40
CA GLU A 191 62.32 -10.53 47.91
C GLU A 191 61.89 -11.62 46.92
N PHE A 192 60.77 -12.32 47.19
CA PHE A 192 60.17 -13.31 46.28
C PHE A 192 59.76 -12.68 44.95
N LEU A 193 59.04 -11.56 44.96
CA LEU A 193 58.64 -10.85 43.74
C LEU A 193 59.84 -10.36 42.92
N THR A 194 60.83 -9.77 43.60
CA THR A 194 62.06 -9.26 42.97
C THR A 194 62.83 -10.39 42.30
N LYS A 195 63.01 -11.50 42.96
CA LYS A 195 63.67 -12.70 42.41
C LYS A 195 62.88 -13.31 41.25
N SER A 196 61.57 -13.38 41.35
CA SER A 196 60.71 -13.93 40.30
C SER A 196 60.69 -13.03 39.04
N THR A 197 60.71 -11.73 39.22
CA THR A 197 60.75 -10.74 38.12
C THR A 197 62.12 -10.60 37.46
N GLU A 198 63.22 -10.80 38.22
CA GLU A 198 64.57 -10.81 37.67
C GLU A 198 64.90 -12.06 36.87
N MET A 199 64.35 -13.23 37.24
CA MET A 199 64.60 -14.51 36.57
C MET A 199 63.85 -14.72 35.28
N ALA A 200 62.80 -13.97 35.00
CA ALA A 200 61.95 -14.20 33.85
C ALA A 200 61.86 -13.00 32.93
N LYS A 201 62.48 -13.11 31.77
CA LYS A 201 62.42 -12.11 30.69
C LYS A 201 61.03 -11.93 30.10
N ARG A 202 60.06 -12.78 30.40
CA ARG A 202 58.63 -12.70 29.99
C ARG A 202 57.79 -13.42 31.04
N LEU A 203 57.16 -12.65 31.89
CA LEU A 203 56.27 -13.14 32.93
C LEU A 203 54.77 -13.09 32.56
N ASP A 204 54.42 -12.42 31.48
CA ASP A 204 53.03 -12.28 31.07
C ASP A 204 52.38 -13.65 30.86
N GLY A 205 51.25 -13.88 31.49
CA GLY A 205 50.50 -15.13 31.47
C GLY A 205 51.12 -16.29 32.31
N LYS A 206 52.08 -16.02 33.20
CA LYS A 206 52.63 -17.01 34.10
C LYS A 206 52.03 -16.93 35.51
N THR A 207 52.03 -18.06 36.17
CA THR A 207 51.62 -18.19 37.58
C THR A 207 52.87 -18.24 38.48
N LEU A 208 52.76 -17.59 39.63
CA LEU A 208 53.78 -17.63 40.70
C LEU A 208 53.13 -18.27 41.92
N GLU A 209 53.84 -19.19 42.60
CA GLU A 209 53.36 -19.82 43.81
C GLU A 209 54.19 -19.30 45.02
N TYR A 210 53.48 -18.82 46.03
CA TYR A 210 54.09 -18.37 47.29
C TYR A 210 53.20 -18.70 48.47
N GLU A 211 53.76 -19.39 49.44
CA GLU A 211 53.04 -19.85 50.70
C GLU A 211 51.69 -20.53 50.42
N GLY A 212 51.61 -21.33 49.37
CA GLY A 212 50.40 -22.07 49.00
C GLY A 212 49.33 -21.26 48.28
N LYS A 213 49.63 -19.99 47.97
CA LYS A 213 48.75 -19.14 47.16
C LYS A 213 49.32 -19.02 45.72
N THR A 214 48.45 -19.06 44.75
CA THR A 214 48.78 -18.90 43.33
C THR A 214 48.51 -17.46 42.88
N PHE A 215 49.50 -16.81 42.33
CA PHE A 215 49.42 -15.45 41.83
C PHE A 215 49.56 -15.45 40.33
N GLN A 216 48.64 -14.80 39.64
CA GLN A 216 48.73 -14.59 38.19
C GLN A 216 49.49 -13.30 37.88
N VAL A 217 50.28 -13.34 36.84
CA VAL A 217 51.07 -12.19 36.37
C VAL A 217 50.55 -11.75 35.02
N SER A 218 50.09 -10.51 34.91
CA SER A 218 49.67 -9.87 33.65
C SER A 218 50.53 -8.63 33.38
N GLY A 219 50.75 -8.30 32.11
CA GLY A 219 51.45 -7.09 31.71
C GLY A 219 52.49 -7.31 30.60
N LYS A 220 53.13 -6.23 30.16
CA LYS A 220 54.09 -6.23 29.05
C LYS A 220 55.33 -5.43 29.37
N PHE A 221 56.50 -5.88 28.83
CA PHE A 221 57.77 -5.14 28.90
C PHE A 221 58.25 -4.81 30.33
N ASN A 222 58.13 -5.77 31.25
CA ASN A 222 58.52 -5.61 32.66
C ASN A 222 57.61 -4.65 33.46
N ASP A 223 56.47 -4.28 32.95
CA ASP A 223 55.43 -3.61 33.70
C ASP A 223 54.33 -4.65 33.97
N TYR A 224 54.41 -5.33 35.14
CA TYR A 224 53.57 -6.46 35.49
C TYR A 224 52.63 -6.12 36.63
N SER A 225 51.38 -6.55 36.49
CA SER A 225 50.40 -6.64 37.60
C SER A 225 50.37 -8.07 38.12
N ILE A 226 50.45 -8.22 39.43
CA ILE A 226 50.40 -9.52 40.10
C ILE A 226 49.11 -9.61 40.88
N GLN A 227 48.33 -10.62 40.59
CA GLN A 227 46.96 -10.76 41.04
C GLN A 227 46.76 -12.10 41.75
N VAL A 228 45.90 -12.12 42.77
CA VAL A 228 45.42 -13.36 43.41
C VAL A 228 43.96 -13.56 43.11
N SER A 229 43.56 -14.78 42.76
CA SER A 229 42.17 -15.14 42.59
C SER A 229 41.48 -15.36 43.93
N GLY A 230 40.29 -14.79 44.10
CA GLY A 230 39.46 -15.04 45.30
C GLY A 230 38.87 -16.46 45.34
N ASP A 231 38.54 -16.95 46.53
CA ASP A 231 37.89 -18.26 46.72
C ASP A 231 36.42 -18.22 46.24
N PRO A 232 35.96 -19.26 45.54
CA PRO A 232 34.59 -19.33 45.05
C PRO A 232 33.65 -19.82 46.16
N ASN A 233 33.02 -18.91 46.88
CA ASN A 233 32.11 -19.29 47.98
C ASN A 233 30.62 -19.00 47.71
N VAL A 234 30.28 -18.28 46.65
CA VAL A 234 28.89 -17.91 46.36
C VAL A 234 28.50 -18.35 44.94
N LEU A 235 27.40 -19.08 44.86
CA LEU A 235 26.82 -19.56 43.61
C LEU A 235 25.59 -18.74 43.26
N VAL A 236 25.65 -17.95 42.21
CA VAL A 236 24.49 -17.20 41.69
C VAL A 236 24.18 -17.67 40.28
N THR A 237 23.01 -18.30 40.11
CA THR A 237 22.55 -18.74 38.80
C THR A 237 21.61 -17.70 38.23
N TYR A 238 21.89 -17.28 36.98
CA TYR A 238 21.03 -16.35 36.26
C TYR A 238 19.91 -17.10 35.57
N ASP A 239 18.65 -16.84 35.94
CA ASP A 239 17.46 -17.32 35.26
C ASP A 239 16.70 -16.16 34.58
N VAL A 240 15.88 -16.48 33.59
CA VAL A 240 15.09 -15.47 32.89
C VAL A 240 13.83 -15.15 33.69
N PHE A 241 13.55 -13.85 33.79
CA PHE A 241 12.35 -13.35 34.45
C PHE A 241 11.28 -13.03 33.41
N LEU A 242 10.03 -13.35 33.74
CA LEU A 242 8.86 -13.03 32.97
C LEU A 242 7.96 -12.13 33.83
N ALA A 243 7.75 -10.89 33.36
CA ALA A 243 6.84 -9.97 34.06
C ALA A 243 5.39 -10.39 33.80
N LEU A 244 4.63 -10.58 34.89
CA LEU A 244 3.21 -10.88 34.81
C LEU A 244 2.35 -9.62 34.59
N LYS A 245 2.93 -8.43 34.80
CA LYS A 245 2.24 -7.14 34.61
C LYS A 245 3.11 -6.16 33.82
N PRO A 246 2.54 -5.35 32.92
CA PRO A 246 3.31 -4.45 32.04
C PRO A 246 4.19 -3.43 32.78
N GLU A 247 3.78 -2.98 33.94
CA GLU A 247 4.53 -2.03 34.78
C GLU A 247 5.86 -2.55 35.31
N TYR A 248 6.02 -3.87 35.28
CA TYR A 248 7.23 -4.58 35.72
C TYR A 248 8.15 -5.00 34.58
N GLU A 249 7.77 -4.80 33.32
CA GLU A 249 8.60 -5.16 32.14
C GLU A 249 10.01 -4.53 32.17
N ARG A 250 10.16 -3.35 32.79
CA ARG A 250 11.45 -2.67 32.91
C ARG A 250 12.47 -3.52 33.65
N PHE A 251 12.03 -4.29 34.68
CA PHE A 251 12.89 -5.12 35.50
C PHE A 251 13.33 -6.41 34.78
N VAL A 252 12.57 -6.89 33.79
CA VAL A 252 12.93 -8.09 33.01
C VAL A 252 14.24 -7.88 32.24
N LYS A 253 14.53 -6.64 31.86
CA LYS A 253 15.74 -6.27 31.13
C LYS A 253 16.87 -5.78 32.03
N ASP A 254 16.60 -5.70 33.35
CA ASP A 254 17.53 -5.21 34.32
C ASP A 254 18.34 -6.40 34.88
N PHE A 255 19.59 -6.46 34.49
CA PHE A 255 20.49 -7.53 34.90
C PHE A 255 20.76 -7.50 36.42
N ASP A 256 20.86 -6.32 36.99
CA ASP A 256 21.17 -6.17 38.43
C ASP A 256 19.97 -6.62 39.28
N PHE A 257 18.75 -6.38 38.83
CA PHE A 257 17.54 -6.96 39.44
C PHE A 257 17.59 -8.50 39.40
N ALA A 258 17.90 -9.05 38.23
CA ALA A 258 18.00 -10.49 38.03
C ALA A 258 19.04 -11.13 38.94
N MET A 259 20.21 -10.52 39.09
CA MET A 259 21.26 -10.99 40.02
C MET A 259 20.79 -10.94 41.47
N THR A 260 20.12 -9.86 41.87
CA THR A 260 19.59 -9.70 43.23
C THR A 260 18.59 -10.82 43.61
N VAL A 261 17.67 -11.13 42.67
CA VAL A 261 16.70 -12.22 42.87
C VAL A 261 17.39 -13.56 42.97
N ASN A 262 18.35 -13.85 42.09
CA ASN A 262 19.07 -15.12 42.12
C ASN A 262 19.93 -15.27 43.35
N GLU A 263 20.58 -14.23 43.84
CA GLU A 263 21.31 -14.20 45.09
C GLU A 263 20.37 -14.47 46.30
N ALA A 264 19.20 -13.82 46.30
CA ALA A 264 18.19 -14.06 47.32
C ALA A 264 17.72 -15.53 47.32
N SER A 265 17.47 -16.07 46.13
CA SER A 265 17.08 -17.47 45.95
C SER A 265 18.17 -18.45 46.39
N PHE A 266 19.43 -18.16 46.07
CA PHE A 266 20.56 -19.01 46.46
C PHE A 266 20.76 -19.05 47.98
N ASN A 267 20.53 -17.92 48.66
CA ASN A 267 20.67 -17.80 50.11
C ASN A 267 19.40 -18.17 50.87
N ASP A 268 18.44 -18.87 50.25
CA ASP A 268 17.15 -19.28 50.83
C ASP A 268 16.39 -18.11 51.50
N LYS A 269 16.52 -16.90 50.95
CA LYS A 269 15.78 -15.73 51.43
C LYS A 269 14.37 -15.74 50.87
N ASN A 270 13.37 -15.49 51.71
CA ASN A 270 11.96 -15.38 51.29
C ASN A 270 11.59 -13.96 50.81
N SER A 271 12.53 -13.01 50.85
CA SER A 271 12.33 -11.64 50.40
C SER A 271 13.66 -10.95 50.10
N PHE A 272 13.61 -9.94 49.26
CA PHE A 272 14.75 -9.07 48.92
C PHE A 272 14.29 -7.64 48.65
N GLU A 273 15.22 -6.69 48.69
CA GLU A 273 14.97 -5.30 48.36
C GLU A 273 15.70 -4.92 47.09
N TYR A 274 15.02 -4.18 46.21
CA TYR A 274 15.60 -3.63 45.00
C TYR A 274 14.94 -2.28 44.64
N ASP A 275 15.73 -1.28 44.31
CA ASP A 275 15.27 0.08 43.95
C ASP A 275 14.28 0.67 45.00
N GLY A 276 14.55 0.43 46.29
CA GLY A 276 13.71 0.87 47.43
C GLY A 276 12.36 0.16 47.56
N ARG A 277 12.15 -0.96 46.86
CA ARG A 277 10.95 -1.81 46.88
C ARG A 277 11.29 -3.16 47.53
N THR A 278 10.34 -3.72 48.25
CA THR A 278 10.49 -5.03 48.86
C THR A 278 9.70 -6.07 48.09
N PHE A 279 10.37 -7.13 47.67
CA PHE A 279 9.79 -8.26 46.94
C PHE A 279 9.82 -9.52 47.78
N GLY A 280 8.73 -10.29 47.73
CA GLY A 280 8.68 -11.65 48.27
C GLY A 280 9.19 -12.65 47.22
N LEU A 281 9.87 -13.71 47.67
CA LEU A 281 10.36 -14.80 46.82
C LEU A 281 9.83 -16.12 47.32
N GLU A 282 9.09 -16.84 46.47
CA GLU A 282 8.63 -18.19 46.73
C GLU A 282 9.29 -19.16 45.73
N VAL A 283 9.93 -20.18 46.24
CA VAL A 283 10.61 -21.22 45.45
C VAL A 283 9.81 -22.51 45.59
N SER A 284 9.31 -23.04 44.49
CA SER A 284 8.58 -24.29 44.40
C SER A 284 9.20 -25.25 43.39
N ASP A 285 8.77 -26.52 43.37
CA ASP A 285 9.21 -27.51 42.39
C ASP A 285 8.82 -27.11 40.92
N ASP A 286 7.77 -26.30 40.78
CA ASP A 286 7.27 -25.82 39.48
C ASP A 286 7.95 -24.53 38.97
N GLY A 287 8.77 -23.89 39.81
CA GLY A 287 9.49 -22.67 39.49
C GLY A 287 9.60 -21.69 40.64
N LYS A 288 10.15 -20.52 40.37
CA LYS A 288 10.30 -19.45 41.35
C LYS A 288 9.35 -18.30 41.00
N VAL A 289 8.62 -17.81 41.98
CA VAL A 289 7.67 -16.72 41.83
C VAL A 289 8.11 -15.54 42.70
N VAL A 290 8.10 -14.35 42.12
CA VAL A 290 8.38 -13.10 42.83
C VAL A 290 7.07 -12.33 43.00
N SER A 291 6.80 -11.91 44.23
CA SER A 291 5.60 -11.14 44.56
C SER A 291 5.96 -9.77 45.14
N GLU A 292 5.08 -8.79 44.94
CA GLU A 292 5.13 -7.49 45.59
C GLU A 292 3.78 -7.18 46.22
N ASN A 293 3.77 -6.80 47.49
CA ASN A 293 2.54 -6.54 48.26
C ASN A 293 1.53 -7.71 48.26
N GLY A 294 2.02 -8.95 48.13
CA GLY A 294 1.19 -10.16 48.11
C GLY A 294 0.60 -10.49 46.75
N GLU A 295 0.94 -9.75 45.69
CA GLU A 295 0.58 -10.08 44.32
C GLU A 295 1.80 -10.59 43.55
N GLU A 296 1.62 -11.67 42.77
CA GLU A 296 2.65 -12.23 41.90
C GLU A 296 2.96 -11.24 40.77
N VAL A 297 4.25 -10.93 40.60
CA VAL A 297 4.72 -9.93 39.63
C VAL A 297 5.72 -10.48 38.63
N PHE A 298 6.46 -11.55 38.97
CA PHE A 298 7.37 -12.24 38.07
C PHE A 298 7.33 -13.74 38.28
N VAL A 299 7.59 -14.48 37.23
CA VAL A 299 7.88 -15.91 37.24
C VAL A 299 9.27 -16.13 36.64
N LEU A 300 10.08 -16.96 37.30
CA LEU A 300 11.36 -17.40 36.76
C LEU A 300 11.15 -18.70 36.00
N SER A 301 11.59 -18.71 34.73
CA SER A 301 11.43 -19.85 33.86
C SER A 301 12.73 -20.16 33.09
N ASP A 302 12.93 -21.45 32.83
CA ASP A 302 13.94 -21.92 31.90
C ASP A 302 13.50 -21.76 30.41
N ILE A 303 12.23 -21.41 30.17
CA ILE A 303 11.68 -21.14 28.86
C ILE A 303 11.45 -19.64 28.70
N VAL A 304 12.04 -19.05 27.69
CA VAL A 304 11.85 -17.65 27.32
C VAL A 304 10.65 -17.55 26.37
N PHE A 305 9.62 -16.82 26.78
CA PHE A 305 8.47 -16.53 25.94
C PHE A 305 8.56 -15.10 25.38
N GLY A 306 8.32 -14.96 24.07
CA GLY A 306 8.20 -13.69 23.39
C GLY A 306 6.80 -13.52 22.81
N THR A 307 6.29 -12.29 22.75
CA THR A 307 5.01 -11.99 22.09
C THR A 307 5.19 -11.96 20.58
N ALA A 308 4.28 -12.59 19.83
CA ALA A 308 4.31 -12.55 18.38
C ALA A 308 3.74 -11.26 17.80
N GLN A 309 2.93 -10.53 18.58
CA GLN A 309 2.27 -9.29 18.16
C GLN A 309 2.53 -8.16 19.16
N VAL A 310 2.71 -6.96 18.62
CA VAL A 310 2.88 -5.74 19.44
C VAL A 310 1.60 -5.47 20.23
N GLY A 311 1.73 -5.26 21.53
CA GLY A 311 0.60 -4.97 22.42
C GLY A 311 -0.07 -6.21 23.04
N THR A 312 0.38 -7.43 22.70
CA THR A 312 -0.07 -8.64 23.40
C THR A 312 0.61 -8.72 24.77
N VAL A 313 -0.17 -8.91 25.82
CA VAL A 313 0.31 -9.18 27.17
C VAL A 313 0.08 -10.65 27.47
N LEU A 314 1.15 -11.37 27.84
CA LEU A 314 1.04 -12.76 28.22
C LEU A 314 0.62 -12.82 29.69
N SER A 315 -0.47 -13.54 29.99
CA SER A 315 -0.98 -13.69 31.35
C SER A 315 -0.13 -14.68 32.15
N GLY A 316 -0.19 -14.60 33.51
CA GLY A 316 0.45 -15.58 34.37
C GLY A 316 -0.01 -17.01 34.12
N ASP A 317 -1.32 -17.18 33.88
CA ASP A 317 -1.92 -18.46 33.54
C ASP A 317 -1.39 -19.02 32.21
N PHE A 318 -1.16 -18.15 31.21
CA PHE A 318 -0.50 -18.54 29.95
C PHE A 318 0.89 -19.12 30.22
N TYR A 319 1.71 -18.45 31.04
CA TYR A 319 3.07 -18.95 31.35
C TYR A 319 3.06 -20.31 32.02
N ALA A 320 2.17 -20.51 33.02
CA ALA A 320 2.05 -21.76 33.74
C ALA A 320 1.61 -22.90 32.79
N GLU A 321 0.52 -22.72 32.07
CA GLU A 321 -0.02 -23.77 31.20
C GLU A 321 0.86 -24.02 29.96
N ALA A 322 1.50 -23.00 29.39
CA ALA A 322 2.42 -23.17 28.28
C ALA A 322 3.69 -23.94 28.70
N GLN A 323 4.29 -23.64 29.84
CA GLN A 323 5.43 -24.40 30.36
C GLN A 323 5.06 -25.85 30.63
N LYS A 324 3.94 -26.10 31.29
CA LYS A 324 3.43 -27.43 31.55
C LYS A 324 3.19 -28.21 30.25
N ALA A 325 2.55 -27.59 29.24
CA ALA A 325 2.31 -28.20 27.95
C ALA A 325 3.62 -28.55 27.21
N ILE A 326 4.62 -27.66 27.22
CA ILE A 326 5.94 -27.90 26.61
C ILE A 326 6.66 -29.07 27.33
N ARG A 327 6.67 -29.10 28.67
CA ARG A 327 7.31 -30.16 29.43
C ARG A 327 6.62 -31.51 29.30
N THR A 328 5.29 -31.54 29.15
CA THR A 328 4.51 -32.77 28.95
C THR A 328 4.41 -33.16 27.46
N ASN A 329 5.05 -32.41 26.58
CA ASN A 329 5.00 -32.60 25.12
C ASN A 329 3.55 -32.65 24.60
N SER A 330 2.70 -31.74 25.08
CA SER A 330 1.32 -31.59 24.68
C SER A 330 1.25 -30.60 23.49
N ASP A 331 0.51 -30.98 22.45
CA ASP A 331 0.34 -30.13 21.27
C ASP A 331 -0.69 -28.99 21.47
N THR A 332 -1.50 -29.07 22.55
CA THR A 332 -2.55 -28.10 22.85
C THR A 332 -2.69 -27.87 24.34
N PHE A 333 -3.12 -26.66 24.71
CA PHE A 333 -3.47 -26.30 26.09
C PHE A 333 -4.52 -25.19 26.10
N GLU A 334 -5.15 -24.96 27.23
CA GLU A 334 -6.10 -23.88 27.48
C GLU A 334 -5.54 -22.97 28.57
N PHE A 335 -5.77 -21.68 28.43
CA PHE A 335 -5.34 -20.69 29.39
C PHE A 335 -6.28 -19.49 29.45
N VAL A 336 -6.25 -18.73 30.53
CA VAL A 336 -6.98 -17.47 30.66
C VAL A 336 -6.10 -16.32 30.18
N ASN A 337 -6.54 -15.59 29.16
CA ASN A 337 -5.78 -14.46 28.61
C ASN A 337 -5.83 -13.23 29.55
N ASP A 338 -5.14 -12.14 29.16
CA ASP A 338 -5.08 -10.87 29.88
C ASP A 338 -6.44 -10.17 30.05
N LYS A 339 -7.45 -10.57 29.25
CA LYS A 339 -8.83 -10.06 29.32
C LYS A 339 -9.75 -10.93 30.20
N GLY A 340 -9.22 -12.01 30.77
CA GLY A 340 -9.99 -12.97 31.58
C GLY A 340 -10.82 -13.95 30.74
N GLU A 341 -10.50 -14.16 29.45
CA GLU A 341 -11.21 -15.07 28.56
C GLU A 341 -10.45 -16.40 28.43
N ASN A 342 -11.17 -17.52 28.50
CA ASN A 342 -10.60 -18.83 28.21
C ASN A 342 -10.21 -18.93 26.73
N THR A 343 -8.97 -19.23 26.46
CA THR A 343 -8.39 -19.28 25.10
C THR A 343 -7.70 -20.63 24.91
N SER A 344 -8.03 -21.30 23.81
CA SER A 344 -7.32 -22.52 23.40
C SER A 344 -6.09 -22.17 22.60
N ALA A 345 -4.96 -22.79 22.90
CA ALA A 345 -3.71 -22.65 22.19
C ALA A 345 -3.22 -23.98 21.63
N ARG A 346 -2.46 -23.91 20.52
CA ARG A 346 -1.70 -25.04 19.99
C ARG A 346 -0.22 -24.71 19.92
N ILE A 347 0.61 -25.72 20.11
CA ILE A 347 2.07 -25.59 20.10
C ILE A 347 2.62 -26.30 18.86
N ASN A 348 3.48 -25.63 18.12
CA ASN A 348 4.24 -26.19 17.00
C ASN A 348 5.74 -26.02 17.28
N LEU A 349 6.49 -27.11 17.32
CA LEU A 349 7.94 -27.07 17.48
C LEU A 349 8.61 -27.01 16.09
N VAL A 350 9.32 -25.92 15.82
CA VAL A 350 10.04 -25.71 14.56
C VAL A 350 11.45 -25.22 14.86
N ASN A 351 12.45 -25.96 14.43
CA ASN A 351 13.88 -25.60 14.61
C ASN A 351 14.25 -25.27 16.08
N GLY A 352 13.71 -26.02 17.05
CA GLY A 352 13.99 -25.80 18.48
C GLY A 352 13.23 -24.64 19.12
N ASN A 353 12.35 -23.94 18.37
CA ASN A 353 11.47 -22.91 18.90
C ASN A 353 10.03 -23.42 18.95
N TYR A 354 9.33 -23.12 20.02
CA TYR A 354 7.91 -23.39 20.19
C TYR A 354 7.10 -22.21 19.68
N TYR A 355 6.29 -22.42 18.66
CA TYR A 355 5.33 -21.44 18.15
C TYR A 355 3.98 -21.74 18.74
N ILE A 356 3.48 -20.81 19.55
CA ILE A 356 2.19 -20.93 20.23
C ILE A 356 1.19 -20.09 19.48
N GLN A 357 0.11 -20.73 19.02
CA GLN A 357 -0.93 -20.11 18.21
C GLN A 357 -2.27 -20.17 18.92
N THR A 358 -3.04 -19.11 18.83
CA THR A 358 -4.41 -19.02 19.33
C THR A 358 -5.37 -18.74 18.19
N ILE A 359 -6.66 -19.03 18.39
CA ILE A 359 -7.70 -18.65 17.43
C ILE A 359 -7.85 -17.12 17.48
N GLN A 360 -7.60 -16.49 16.36
CA GLN A 360 -7.68 -15.03 16.21
C GLN A 360 -8.66 -14.67 15.10
N THR A 361 -9.49 -13.67 15.36
CA THR A 361 -10.31 -13.08 14.30
C THR A 361 -9.47 -12.01 13.59
N LYS A 362 -9.15 -12.27 12.32
CA LYS A 362 -8.44 -11.32 11.47
C LYS A 362 -9.43 -10.71 10.48
N THR A 363 -9.57 -9.41 10.53
CA THR A 363 -10.32 -8.68 9.51
C THR A 363 -9.47 -8.60 8.25
N ARG A 364 -9.89 -9.31 7.20
CA ARG A 364 -9.24 -9.31 5.89
C ARG A 364 -10.05 -8.46 4.90
N LEU A 365 -9.37 -7.71 4.05
CA LEU A 365 -10.00 -7.05 2.92
C LEU A 365 -10.40 -8.10 1.87
N ASP A 366 -11.61 -8.01 1.35
CA ASP A 366 -12.15 -8.90 0.32
C ASP A 366 -11.64 -8.48 -1.07
N ILE A 367 -10.33 -8.60 -1.25
CA ILE A 367 -9.64 -8.24 -2.49
C ILE A 367 -9.94 -9.26 -3.56
N ASP A 368 -10.33 -8.78 -4.77
CA ASP A 368 -10.60 -9.62 -5.95
C ASP A 368 -11.64 -10.73 -5.68
N ALA A 369 -12.56 -10.51 -4.73
CA ALA A 369 -13.53 -11.52 -4.38
C ALA A 369 -14.54 -11.75 -5.51
N PRO A 370 -14.93 -13.01 -5.78
CA PRO A 370 -15.83 -13.35 -6.86
C PRO A 370 -17.25 -12.82 -6.61
N PRO A 371 -18.09 -12.78 -7.66
CA PRO A 371 -19.51 -12.41 -7.54
C PRO A 371 -20.23 -13.14 -6.43
N SER A 372 -20.96 -12.41 -5.59
CA SER A 372 -21.69 -12.90 -4.44
C SER A 372 -23.08 -12.26 -4.35
N LYS A 373 -23.89 -12.69 -3.39
CA LYS A 373 -25.19 -12.04 -3.14
C LYS A 373 -25.02 -10.60 -2.65
N GLN A 374 -23.97 -10.33 -1.90
CA GLN A 374 -23.63 -9.00 -1.39
C GLN A 374 -23.05 -8.13 -2.50
N ASN A 375 -22.11 -8.64 -3.26
CA ASN A 375 -21.44 -7.95 -4.36
C ASN A 375 -21.73 -8.70 -5.67
N PRO A 376 -22.79 -8.33 -6.45
CA PRO A 376 -23.21 -9.06 -7.63
C PRO A 376 -22.16 -9.21 -8.74
N LEU A 377 -21.23 -8.26 -8.84
CA LEU A 377 -20.05 -8.33 -9.70
C LEU A 377 -18.74 -8.45 -8.91
N GLY A 378 -18.81 -8.99 -7.68
CA GLY A 378 -17.62 -9.14 -6.84
C GLY A 378 -17.00 -7.84 -6.41
N THR A 379 -15.76 -7.94 -5.90
CA THR A 379 -14.93 -6.78 -5.51
C THR A 379 -13.69 -6.67 -6.39
N ASP A 380 -13.09 -5.50 -6.39
CA ASP A 380 -11.86 -5.20 -7.12
C ASP A 380 -10.61 -5.39 -6.24
N HIS A 381 -9.45 -5.03 -6.79
CA HIS A 381 -8.16 -5.13 -6.12
C HIS A 381 -8.03 -4.28 -4.84
N TYR A 382 -8.93 -3.34 -4.62
CA TYR A 382 -9.01 -2.48 -3.44
C TYR A 382 -10.17 -2.83 -2.51
N ALA A 383 -10.81 -3.99 -2.76
CA ALA A 383 -11.99 -4.47 -2.04
C ALA A 383 -13.22 -3.55 -2.16
N PHE A 384 -13.43 -2.88 -3.31
CA PHE A 384 -14.65 -2.13 -3.59
C PHE A 384 -15.61 -2.90 -4.46
N ASP A 385 -16.91 -2.63 -4.33
CA ASP A 385 -17.93 -3.22 -5.17
C ASP A 385 -17.79 -2.80 -6.64
N VAL A 386 -17.53 -3.77 -7.51
CA VAL A 386 -17.30 -3.54 -8.94
C VAL A 386 -18.54 -2.95 -9.62
N LEU A 387 -19.77 -3.38 -9.25
CA LEU A 387 -20.99 -2.85 -9.85
C LEU A 387 -21.15 -1.35 -9.55
N THR A 388 -20.93 -0.96 -8.31
CA THR A 388 -20.97 0.45 -7.90
C THR A 388 -19.89 1.26 -8.62
N ARG A 389 -18.68 0.75 -8.73
CA ARG A 389 -17.60 1.41 -9.48
C ARG A 389 -17.92 1.55 -10.97
N LEU A 390 -18.56 0.58 -11.61
CA LEU A 390 -19.00 0.68 -12.99
C LEU A 390 -20.03 1.80 -13.20
N MET A 391 -20.97 1.97 -12.25
CA MET A 391 -21.95 3.05 -12.30
C MET A 391 -21.28 4.42 -12.18
N TYR A 392 -20.45 4.62 -11.16
CA TYR A 392 -19.72 5.88 -10.96
C TYR A 392 -18.68 6.13 -12.04
N GLY A 393 -18.00 5.09 -12.51
CA GLY A 393 -17.03 5.17 -13.61
C GLY A 393 -17.67 5.63 -14.90
N GLY A 394 -18.91 5.18 -15.18
CA GLY A 394 -19.68 5.63 -16.31
C GLY A 394 -20.03 7.12 -16.28
N ARG A 395 -20.30 7.70 -15.11
CA ARG A 395 -20.47 9.17 -14.98
C ARG A 395 -19.25 9.91 -15.46
N VAL A 396 -18.05 9.47 -15.01
CA VAL A 396 -16.79 10.11 -15.37
C VAL A 396 -16.52 9.98 -16.85
N SER A 397 -16.57 8.76 -17.40
CA SER A 397 -16.28 8.51 -18.83
C SER A 397 -17.24 9.25 -19.77
N LEU A 398 -18.55 9.25 -19.46
CA LEU A 398 -19.56 9.99 -20.26
C LEU A 398 -19.36 11.50 -20.13
N LEU A 399 -19.14 12.03 -18.92
CA LEU A 399 -18.93 13.45 -18.68
C LEU A 399 -17.70 13.95 -19.42
N VAL A 400 -16.57 13.23 -19.36
CA VAL A 400 -15.36 13.54 -20.12
C VAL A 400 -15.67 13.61 -21.60
N GLY A 401 -16.36 12.61 -22.14
CA GLY A 401 -16.74 12.58 -23.55
C GLY A 401 -17.50 13.84 -23.98
N PHE A 402 -18.57 14.19 -23.25
CA PHE A 402 -19.38 15.36 -23.59
C PHE A 402 -18.66 16.69 -23.43
N VAL A 403 -17.92 16.88 -22.35
CA VAL A 403 -17.20 18.12 -22.08
C VAL A 403 -16.11 18.35 -23.11
N VAL A 404 -15.34 17.31 -23.42
CA VAL A 404 -14.25 17.40 -24.40
C VAL A 404 -14.80 17.72 -25.79
N VAL A 405 -15.81 16.96 -26.26
CA VAL A 405 -16.42 17.22 -27.58
C VAL A 405 -17.03 18.61 -27.64
N PHE A 406 -17.64 19.10 -26.57
CA PHE A 406 -18.15 20.48 -26.51
C PHE A 406 -17.02 21.50 -26.73
N PHE A 407 -15.89 21.36 -26.06
CA PHE A 407 -14.74 22.24 -26.23
C PHE A 407 -14.14 22.14 -27.65
N GLU A 408 -13.97 20.93 -28.19
CA GLU A 408 -13.49 20.70 -29.54
C GLU A 408 -14.38 21.37 -30.56
N MET A 409 -15.69 21.21 -30.43
CA MET A 409 -16.67 21.85 -31.33
C MET A 409 -16.65 23.36 -31.19
N PHE A 410 -16.63 23.88 -29.98
CA PHE A 410 -16.65 25.32 -29.71
C PHE A 410 -15.43 26.01 -30.34
N ILE A 411 -14.22 25.50 -30.02
CA ILE A 411 -12.97 26.07 -30.57
C ILE A 411 -12.88 25.85 -32.08
N GLY A 412 -13.19 24.63 -32.53
CA GLY A 412 -13.10 24.26 -33.94
C GLY A 412 -14.04 25.07 -34.83
N VAL A 413 -15.28 25.35 -34.37
CA VAL A 413 -16.25 26.17 -35.12
C VAL A 413 -15.79 27.63 -35.19
N ILE A 414 -15.25 28.19 -34.12
CA ILE A 414 -14.76 29.58 -34.12
C ILE A 414 -13.56 29.71 -35.07
N ILE A 415 -12.53 28.90 -34.89
CA ILE A 415 -11.29 28.98 -35.66
C ILE A 415 -11.56 28.62 -37.12
N GLY A 416 -12.27 27.51 -37.39
CA GLY A 416 -12.62 27.09 -38.74
C GLY A 416 -13.57 28.08 -39.43
N GLY A 417 -14.50 28.67 -38.66
CA GLY A 417 -15.43 29.68 -39.12
C GLY A 417 -14.75 30.97 -39.58
N ILE A 418 -13.84 31.49 -38.76
CA ILE A 418 -13.04 32.69 -39.11
C ILE A 418 -12.13 32.40 -40.30
N SER A 419 -11.40 31.29 -40.23
CA SER A 419 -10.48 30.87 -41.31
C SER A 419 -11.18 30.73 -42.64
N GLY A 420 -12.31 29.98 -42.69
CA GLY A 420 -13.08 29.76 -43.91
C GLY A 420 -13.78 31.02 -44.46
N TYR A 421 -14.22 31.93 -43.55
CA TYR A 421 -14.90 33.14 -43.97
C TYR A 421 -13.94 34.20 -44.57
N PHE A 422 -12.85 34.52 -43.83
CA PHE A 422 -11.93 35.57 -44.29
C PHE A 422 -10.99 35.10 -45.42
N GLY A 423 -10.53 33.84 -45.36
CA GLY A 423 -9.58 33.32 -46.33
C GLY A 423 -8.22 34.04 -46.32
N GLY A 424 -7.45 33.94 -47.38
CA GLY A 424 -6.19 34.66 -47.60
C GLY A 424 -5.18 34.47 -46.46
N TRP A 425 -4.60 35.58 -45.98
CA TRP A 425 -3.57 35.54 -44.92
C TRP A 425 -4.10 35.09 -43.56
N VAL A 426 -5.37 35.41 -43.19
CA VAL A 426 -6.01 34.98 -41.95
C VAL A 426 -6.12 33.47 -41.93
N ASP A 427 -6.59 32.89 -43.02
CA ASP A 427 -6.67 31.43 -43.19
C ASP A 427 -5.29 30.79 -43.08
N THR A 428 -4.28 31.36 -43.74
CA THR A 428 -2.92 30.84 -43.71
C THR A 428 -2.35 30.81 -42.29
N ILE A 429 -2.50 31.90 -41.51
CA ILE A 429 -2.01 31.96 -40.15
C ILE A 429 -2.74 30.96 -39.25
N LEU A 430 -4.09 30.95 -39.30
CA LEU A 430 -4.87 30.05 -38.43
C LEU A 430 -4.58 28.58 -38.76
N MET A 431 -4.41 28.23 -40.04
CA MET A 431 -4.03 26.86 -40.39
C MET A 431 -2.60 26.50 -39.96
N ARG A 432 -1.65 27.46 -39.91
CA ARG A 432 -0.34 27.22 -39.30
C ARG A 432 -0.44 26.93 -37.78
N VAL A 433 -1.34 27.60 -37.09
CA VAL A 433 -1.61 27.27 -35.67
C VAL A 433 -2.19 25.85 -35.54
N VAL A 434 -3.14 25.49 -36.43
CA VAL A 434 -3.68 24.11 -36.48
C VAL A 434 -2.56 23.09 -36.73
N ASP A 435 -1.65 23.39 -37.68
CA ASP A 435 -0.52 22.50 -38.01
C ASP A 435 0.45 22.38 -36.84
N LEU A 436 0.72 23.48 -36.12
CA LEU A 436 1.58 23.49 -34.92
C LEU A 436 1.00 22.59 -33.81
N VAL A 437 -0.29 22.73 -33.52
CA VAL A 437 -0.96 21.88 -32.50
C VAL A 437 -0.91 20.41 -32.89
N ASN A 438 -1.15 20.09 -34.18
CA ASN A 438 -1.06 18.71 -34.67
C ASN A 438 0.37 18.13 -34.70
N ALA A 439 1.41 18.99 -34.74
CA ALA A 439 2.80 18.54 -34.69
C ALA A 439 3.21 18.08 -33.26
N VAL A 440 2.46 18.49 -32.25
CA VAL A 440 2.73 18.07 -30.85
C VAL A 440 2.21 16.63 -30.65
N PRO A 441 3.08 15.68 -30.28
CA PRO A 441 2.65 14.30 -30.11
C PRO A 441 1.77 14.18 -28.85
N PHE A 442 0.53 13.74 -29.04
CA PHE A 442 -0.52 13.69 -28.02
C PHE A 442 -0.13 12.87 -26.78
N TYR A 443 0.23 11.60 -26.98
CA TYR A 443 0.53 10.69 -25.85
C TYR A 443 1.70 11.16 -24.99
N PRO A 444 2.85 11.59 -25.52
CA PRO A 444 3.93 12.17 -24.73
C PRO A 444 3.50 13.34 -23.84
N VAL A 445 2.67 14.25 -24.35
CA VAL A 445 2.17 15.39 -23.57
C VAL A 445 1.33 14.90 -22.39
N VAL A 446 0.40 13.97 -22.61
CA VAL A 446 -0.46 13.45 -21.55
C VAL A 446 0.35 12.65 -20.52
N ILE A 447 1.35 11.87 -20.95
CA ILE A 447 2.23 11.13 -20.05
C ILE A 447 3.02 12.08 -19.14
N ILE A 448 3.63 13.12 -19.72
CA ILE A 448 4.39 14.11 -18.94
C ILE A 448 3.48 14.80 -17.94
N LEU A 449 2.29 15.26 -18.36
CA LEU A 449 1.34 15.90 -17.46
C LEU A 449 0.84 14.96 -16.36
N GLY A 450 0.55 13.70 -16.69
CA GLY A 450 0.19 12.69 -15.73
C GLY A 450 1.26 12.49 -14.66
N THR A 451 2.52 12.39 -15.07
CA THR A 451 3.68 12.27 -14.15
C THR A 451 3.85 13.51 -13.27
N VAL A 452 3.66 14.71 -13.85
CA VAL A 452 3.70 15.97 -13.09
C VAL A 452 2.60 16.01 -12.05
N PHE A 453 1.37 15.60 -12.39
CA PHE A 453 0.26 15.57 -11.45
C PHE A 453 0.49 14.54 -10.32
N ASP A 454 1.12 13.41 -10.63
CA ASP A 454 1.52 12.43 -9.63
C ASP A 454 2.57 12.98 -8.67
N HIS A 455 3.56 13.68 -9.19
CA HIS A 455 4.62 14.28 -8.38
C HIS A 455 4.11 15.44 -7.49
N LEU A 456 3.13 16.20 -7.98
CA LEU A 456 2.51 17.30 -7.25
C LEU A 456 1.34 16.85 -6.36
N GLU A 457 1.06 15.54 -6.29
CA GLU A 457 -0.04 14.93 -5.52
C GLU A 457 -1.39 15.64 -5.77
N VAL A 458 -1.66 15.98 -7.04
CA VAL A 458 -2.88 16.71 -7.42
C VAL A 458 -4.10 15.86 -7.15
N ASP A 459 -5.09 16.43 -6.45
CA ASP A 459 -6.39 15.81 -6.18
C ASP A 459 -7.10 15.33 -7.45
N GLN A 460 -7.99 14.34 -7.30
CA GLN A 460 -8.63 13.68 -8.44
C GLN A 460 -9.54 14.60 -9.26
N GLU A 461 -10.29 15.50 -8.62
CA GLU A 461 -11.20 16.42 -9.34
C GLU A 461 -10.45 17.42 -10.22
N PRO A 462 -9.43 18.17 -9.75
CA PRO A 462 -8.60 18.99 -10.62
C PRO A 462 -7.91 18.19 -11.71
N ARG A 463 -7.42 16.99 -11.42
CA ARG A 463 -6.78 16.10 -12.39
C ARG A 463 -7.71 15.75 -13.55
N LEU A 464 -8.97 15.38 -13.25
CA LEU A 464 -9.99 15.11 -14.25
C LEU A 464 -10.28 16.34 -15.10
N PHE A 465 -10.40 17.52 -14.48
CA PHE A 465 -10.61 18.77 -15.19
C PHE A 465 -9.47 19.08 -16.17
N PHE A 466 -8.22 18.99 -15.71
CA PHE A 466 -7.05 19.20 -16.57
C PHE A 466 -6.98 18.20 -17.71
N LEU A 467 -7.33 16.94 -17.49
CA LEU A 467 -7.42 15.93 -18.54
C LEU A 467 -8.41 16.38 -19.63
N MET A 468 -9.62 16.81 -19.25
CA MET A 468 -10.63 17.31 -20.18
C MET A 468 -10.14 18.52 -20.98
N VAL A 469 -9.46 19.45 -20.33
CA VAL A 469 -8.89 20.65 -20.98
C VAL A 469 -7.83 20.26 -22.02
N VAL A 470 -6.91 19.37 -21.66
CA VAL A 470 -5.84 18.92 -22.58
C VAL A 470 -6.42 18.19 -23.79
N LEU A 471 -7.37 17.26 -23.56
CA LEU A 471 -8.06 16.56 -24.65
C LEU A 471 -8.77 17.56 -25.58
N GLY A 472 -9.53 18.50 -25.02
CA GLY A 472 -10.26 19.50 -25.78
C GLY A 472 -9.37 20.46 -26.57
N ILE A 473 -8.23 20.89 -25.98
CA ILE A 473 -7.25 21.77 -26.64
C ILE A 473 -6.52 21.06 -27.81
N MET A 474 -6.34 19.75 -27.70
CA MET A 474 -5.64 19.01 -28.78
C MET A 474 -6.58 18.49 -29.87
N GLY A 475 -7.86 18.22 -29.57
CA GLY A 475 -8.80 17.59 -30.47
C GLY A 475 -9.52 18.55 -31.47
N TRP A 476 -9.63 19.86 -31.18
CA TRP A 476 -10.40 20.82 -31.96
C TRP A 476 -9.92 21.02 -33.40
N THR A 477 -8.67 20.69 -33.69
CA THR A 477 -8.00 20.92 -34.97
C THR A 477 -8.67 20.20 -36.14
N GLY A 478 -9.19 19.00 -35.92
CA GLY A 478 -9.95 18.22 -36.89
C GLY A 478 -11.24 18.92 -37.26
N ILE A 479 -12.00 19.38 -36.25
CA ILE A 479 -13.26 20.11 -36.45
C ILE A 479 -13.02 21.45 -37.19
N ALA A 480 -11.95 22.17 -36.82
CA ALA A 480 -11.61 23.44 -37.49
C ALA A 480 -11.40 23.27 -39.00
N ARG A 481 -10.70 22.20 -39.43
CA ARG A 481 -10.49 21.92 -40.85
C ARG A 481 -11.80 21.56 -41.56
N VAL A 482 -12.68 20.78 -40.94
CA VAL A 482 -13.99 20.42 -41.49
C VAL A 482 -14.85 21.66 -41.65
N VAL A 483 -14.97 22.51 -40.62
CA VAL A 483 -15.76 23.75 -40.62
C VAL A 483 -15.23 24.72 -41.68
N ARG A 484 -13.90 24.92 -41.74
CA ARG A 484 -13.25 25.74 -42.72
C ARG A 484 -13.62 25.31 -44.14
N GLY A 485 -13.50 24.02 -44.46
CA GLY A 485 -13.82 23.49 -45.79
C GLY A 485 -15.27 23.74 -46.19
N GLN A 486 -16.20 23.55 -45.26
CA GLN A 486 -17.63 23.80 -45.48
C GLN A 486 -17.92 25.29 -45.67
N ILE A 487 -17.34 26.17 -44.84
CA ILE A 487 -17.59 27.60 -44.92
C ILE A 487 -16.98 28.21 -46.19
N LEU A 488 -15.81 27.76 -46.66
CA LEU A 488 -15.25 28.16 -47.95
C LEU A 488 -16.22 27.87 -49.11
N SER A 489 -16.81 26.66 -49.13
CA SER A 489 -17.80 26.29 -50.15
C SER A 489 -19.11 27.08 -50.04
N LEU A 490 -19.62 27.29 -48.83
CA LEU A 490 -20.87 28.01 -48.58
C LEU A 490 -20.75 29.52 -48.83
N ARG A 491 -19.58 30.10 -48.62
CA ARG A 491 -19.30 31.52 -48.83
C ARG A 491 -19.52 31.95 -50.29
N GLU A 492 -19.25 31.07 -51.25
CA GLU A 492 -19.34 31.33 -52.69
C GLU A 492 -20.75 31.10 -53.24
N GLN A 493 -21.70 30.66 -52.40
CA GLN A 493 -23.08 30.45 -52.85
C GLN A 493 -23.88 31.76 -52.99
N ASP A 494 -24.84 31.77 -53.88
CA ASP A 494 -25.66 32.95 -54.26
C ASP A 494 -26.31 33.65 -53.05
N PHE A 495 -26.79 32.88 -52.05
CA PHE A 495 -27.41 33.47 -50.88
C PHE A 495 -26.42 34.29 -50.05
N MET A 496 -25.15 33.90 -50.03
CA MET A 496 -24.10 34.66 -49.32
C MET A 496 -23.73 35.93 -50.07
N VAL A 497 -23.63 35.86 -51.39
CA VAL A 497 -23.43 37.04 -52.26
C VAL A 497 -24.57 38.03 -52.02
N ALA A 498 -25.81 37.55 -51.95
CA ALA A 498 -26.98 38.41 -51.69
C ALA A 498 -26.91 39.07 -50.29
N THR A 499 -26.47 38.34 -49.24
CA THR A 499 -26.28 38.94 -47.91
C THR A 499 -25.17 39.98 -47.88
N GLU A 500 -24.15 39.84 -48.71
CA GLU A 500 -23.08 40.81 -48.84
C GLU A 500 -23.56 42.07 -49.58
N ALA A 501 -24.26 41.93 -50.71
CA ALA A 501 -24.82 43.02 -51.43
C ALA A 501 -25.83 43.88 -50.65
N THR A 502 -26.56 43.22 -49.69
CA THR A 502 -27.51 43.90 -48.78
C THR A 502 -26.85 44.49 -47.53
N GLY A 503 -25.53 44.44 -47.39
CA GLY A 503 -24.79 45.06 -46.30
C GLY A 503 -24.96 44.40 -44.92
N VAL A 504 -25.32 43.11 -44.86
CA VAL A 504 -25.43 42.36 -43.59
C VAL A 504 -24.07 42.29 -42.88
N ARG A 505 -24.01 42.61 -41.58
CA ARG A 505 -22.77 42.59 -40.76
C ARG A 505 -22.11 41.20 -40.81
N ILE A 506 -20.77 41.15 -40.87
CA ILE A 506 -19.96 39.93 -40.96
C ILE A 506 -20.32 38.91 -39.88
N SER A 507 -20.41 39.33 -38.59
CA SER A 507 -20.80 38.43 -37.52
C SER A 507 -22.16 37.76 -37.75
N ARG A 508 -23.13 38.52 -38.29
CA ARG A 508 -24.45 37.98 -38.61
C ARG A 508 -24.41 37.01 -39.81
N ARG A 509 -23.56 37.28 -40.80
CA ARG A 509 -23.32 36.35 -41.94
C ARG A 509 -22.74 35.02 -41.45
N ILE A 510 -21.75 35.07 -40.55
CA ILE A 510 -21.13 33.85 -39.98
C ILE A 510 -22.12 33.12 -39.09
N PHE A 511 -22.60 33.75 -38.01
CA PHE A 511 -23.35 33.02 -36.94
C PHE A 511 -24.80 32.73 -37.32
N ARG A 512 -25.44 33.52 -38.19
CA ARG A 512 -26.86 33.34 -38.52
C ARG A 512 -27.09 32.70 -39.90
N HIS A 513 -26.11 32.76 -40.78
CA HIS A 513 -26.26 32.19 -42.11
C HIS A 513 -25.33 31.01 -42.40
N LEU A 514 -24.03 31.13 -42.09
CA LEU A 514 -23.07 30.05 -42.41
C LEU A 514 -23.11 28.92 -41.37
N ILE A 515 -22.91 29.21 -40.09
CA ILE A 515 -22.85 28.17 -39.06
C ILE A 515 -24.11 27.28 -39.02
N PRO A 516 -25.36 27.79 -39.08
CA PRO A 516 -26.54 26.94 -39.14
C PRO A 516 -26.59 25.96 -40.30
N ASN A 517 -26.00 26.34 -41.46
CA ASN A 517 -25.90 25.45 -42.60
C ASN A 517 -24.83 24.36 -42.44
N VAL A 518 -23.83 24.59 -41.56
CA VAL A 518 -22.80 23.58 -41.22
C VAL A 518 -23.25 22.69 -40.08
N MET A 519 -24.23 23.15 -39.26
CA MET A 519 -24.70 22.42 -38.04
C MET A 519 -25.07 20.95 -38.29
N PRO A 520 -25.75 20.55 -39.36
CA PRO A 520 -26.04 19.15 -39.62
C PRO A 520 -24.80 18.27 -39.65
N LEU A 521 -23.74 18.73 -40.32
CA LEU A 521 -22.48 18.01 -40.40
C LEU A 521 -21.76 18.01 -39.05
N LEU A 522 -21.84 19.13 -38.29
CA LEU A 522 -21.23 19.26 -36.98
C LEU A 522 -21.87 18.32 -35.98
N ILE A 523 -23.20 18.19 -35.97
CA ILE A 523 -23.93 17.27 -35.08
C ILE A 523 -23.48 15.82 -35.32
N VAL A 524 -23.37 15.41 -36.58
CA VAL A 524 -22.88 14.08 -36.95
C VAL A 524 -21.46 13.85 -36.45
N ASN A 525 -20.53 14.81 -36.74
CA ASN A 525 -19.14 14.69 -36.28
C ASN A 525 -19.03 14.70 -34.77
N ALA A 526 -19.82 15.52 -34.06
CA ALA A 526 -19.84 15.55 -32.59
C ALA A 526 -20.28 14.18 -32.01
N THR A 527 -21.35 13.60 -32.57
CA THR A 527 -21.87 12.32 -32.08
C THR A 527 -20.87 11.19 -32.29
N MET A 528 -20.23 11.11 -33.44
CA MET A 528 -19.18 10.12 -33.70
C MET A 528 -17.92 10.42 -32.90
N GLY A 529 -17.59 11.70 -32.69
CA GLY A 529 -16.48 12.15 -31.85
C GLY A 529 -16.59 11.70 -30.40
N LEU A 530 -17.80 11.66 -29.82
CA LEU A 530 -18.04 11.16 -28.48
C LEU A 530 -17.49 9.74 -28.28
N GLY A 531 -17.76 8.83 -29.23
CA GLY A 531 -17.21 7.47 -29.18
C GLY A 531 -15.67 7.47 -29.20
N GLY A 532 -15.06 8.32 -30.04
CA GLY A 532 -13.60 8.45 -30.13
C GLY A 532 -12.97 8.96 -28.82
N ILE A 533 -13.57 9.99 -28.22
CA ILE A 533 -13.07 10.55 -26.94
C ILE A 533 -13.21 9.54 -25.79
N ILE A 534 -14.31 8.79 -25.72
CA ILE A 534 -14.48 7.75 -24.70
C ILE A 534 -13.42 6.65 -24.85
N ILE A 535 -13.07 6.23 -26.08
CA ILE A 535 -11.97 5.29 -26.29
C ILE A 535 -10.64 5.92 -25.85
N THR A 536 -10.41 7.18 -26.16
CA THR A 536 -9.16 7.89 -25.78
C THR A 536 -9.06 8.00 -24.26
N GLU A 537 -10.13 8.40 -23.57
CA GLU A 537 -10.20 8.44 -22.10
C GLU A 537 -9.93 7.05 -21.49
N ALA A 538 -10.60 6.02 -22.03
CA ALA A 538 -10.40 4.66 -21.57
C ALA A 538 -8.97 4.16 -21.79
N THR A 539 -8.35 4.53 -22.91
CA THR A 539 -6.94 4.20 -23.19
C THR A 539 -5.99 4.88 -22.18
N LEU A 540 -6.23 6.16 -21.90
CA LEU A 540 -5.46 6.90 -20.89
C LEU A 540 -5.67 6.32 -19.48
N GLY A 541 -6.91 5.97 -19.16
CA GLY A 541 -7.26 5.29 -17.91
C GLY A 541 -6.54 3.94 -17.77
N PHE A 542 -6.56 3.13 -18.84
CA PHE A 542 -5.83 1.86 -18.91
C PHE A 542 -4.31 2.02 -18.74
N LEU A 543 -3.74 3.10 -19.27
CA LEU A 543 -2.32 3.42 -19.08
C LEU A 543 -1.99 4.04 -17.71
N GLY A 544 -2.97 4.15 -16.80
CA GLY A 544 -2.80 4.76 -15.48
C GLY A 544 -2.71 6.29 -15.47
N LEU A 545 -2.97 6.93 -16.61
CA LEU A 545 -2.92 8.39 -16.77
C LEU A 545 -4.28 9.07 -16.54
N GLY A 546 -5.33 8.27 -16.34
CA GLY A 546 -6.70 8.73 -16.06
C GLY A 546 -6.92 9.13 -14.60
N VAL A 547 -8.18 9.04 -14.17
CA VAL A 547 -8.56 9.23 -12.78
C VAL A 547 -7.99 8.11 -11.93
N LYS A 548 -7.53 8.48 -10.71
CA LYS A 548 -7.01 7.54 -9.74
C LYS A 548 -8.02 7.30 -8.62
N TYR A 549 -7.77 6.26 -7.93
CA TYR A 549 -8.43 5.86 -6.71
C TYR A 549 -8.60 7.02 -5.69
N PRO A 550 -9.78 7.15 -5.00
CA PRO A 550 -10.94 6.26 -5.05
C PRO A 550 -11.89 6.49 -6.24
N MET A 551 -11.72 7.54 -7.04
CA MET A 551 -12.54 7.74 -8.24
C MET A 551 -12.34 6.61 -9.25
N ALA A 552 -13.35 6.36 -10.04
CA ALA A 552 -13.31 5.36 -11.10
C ALA A 552 -13.76 5.96 -12.43
N SER A 553 -13.16 5.48 -13.51
CA SER A 553 -13.68 5.53 -14.88
C SER A 553 -13.70 4.12 -15.44
N TRP A 554 -14.40 3.88 -16.54
CA TRP A 554 -14.35 2.54 -17.15
C TRP A 554 -12.92 2.16 -17.57
N GLY A 555 -12.13 3.14 -18.01
CA GLY A 555 -10.72 2.93 -18.36
C GLY A 555 -9.85 2.55 -17.16
N SER A 556 -10.03 3.22 -16.02
CA SER A 556 -9.29 2.89 -14.80
C SER A 556 -9.67 1.53 -14.21
N ILE A 557 -10.91 1.07 -14.39
CA ILE A 557 -11.33 -0.29 -13.99
C ILE A 557 -10.62 -1.33 -14.88
N ILE A 558 -10.53 -1.10 -16.19
CA ILE A 558 -9.80 -2.02 -17.09
C ILE A 558 -8.30 -2.04 -16.79
N ASN A 559 -7.74 -0.96 -16.25
CA ASN A 559 -6.33 -0.92 -15.86
C ASN A 559 -5.97 -2.02 -14.85
N GLU A 560 -6.89 -2.45 -14.00
CA GLU A 560 -6.66 -3.56 -13.07
C GLU A 560 -6.29 -4.86 -13.79
N ALA A 561 -6.71 -5.05 -15.05
CA ALA A 561 -6.31 -6.19 -15.88
C ALA A 561 -4.85 -6.13 -16.38
N THR A 562 -4.07 -5.11 -16.03
CA THR A 562 -2.62 -5.11 -16.23
C THR A 562 -1.92 -6.10 -15.28
N ASP A 563 -2.55 -6.42 -14.15
CA ASP A 563 -2.15 -7.55 -13.32
C ASP A 563 -2.56 -8.88 -13.99
N MET A 564 -1.59 -9.79 -14.14
CA MET A 564 -1.79 -11.08 -14.81
C MET A 564 -2.80 -11.96 -14.06
N TYR A 565 -2.80 -11.92 -12.73
CA TYR A 565 -3.76 -12.67 -11.92
C TYR A 565 -5.18 -12.17 -12.12
N VAL A 566 -5.39 -10.85 -12.06
CA VAL A 566 -6.69 -10.21 -12.29
C VAL A 566 -7.18 -10.50 -13.71
N MET A 567 -6.30 -10.36 -14.71
CA MET A 567 -6.65 -10.62 -16.10
C MET A 567 -7.13 -12.05 -16.33
N THR A 568 -6.46 -13.04 -15.72
CA THR A 568 -6.76 -14.46 -15.97
C THR A 568 -7.86 -15.02 -15.08
N ASN A 569 -7.97 -14.57 -13.82
CA ASN A 569 -8.84 -15.18 -12.83
C ASN A 569 -10.04 -14.31 -12.45
N CYS A 570 -9.99 -12.99 -12.62
CA CYS A 570 -11.00 -12.05 -12.12
C CYS A 570 -11.72 -11.33 -13.26
N TRP A 571 -12.32 -12.11 -14.19
CA TRP A 571 -13.04 -11.59 -15.38
C TRP A 571 -14.15 -10.59 -15.02
N TRP A 572 -14.75 -10.70 -13.85
CA TRP A 572 -15.85 -9.85 -13.37
C TRP A 572 -15.42 -8.41 -13.12
N ILE A 573 -14.14 -8.12 -12.97
CA ILE A 573 -13.60 -6.76 -12.79
C ILE A 573 -13.58 -6.04 -14.14
N TRP A 574 -12.87 -6.54 -15.13
CA TRP A 574 -12.55 -5.81 -16.35
C TRP A 574 -13.47 -6.06 -17.54
N ILE A 575 -14.03 -7.29 -17.70
CA ILE A 575 -14.94 -7.58 -18.85
C ILE A 575 -16.17 -6.68 -18.85
N PRO A 576 -16.89 -6.45 -17.73
CA PRO A 576 -18.04 -5.57 -17.73
C PRO A 576 -17.70 -4.13 -18.14
N ALA A 577 -16.58 -3.60 -17.67
CA ALA A 577 -16.12 -2.27 -18.06
C ALA A 577 -15.79 -2.17 -19.56
N GLY A 578 -15.09 -3.17 -20.10
CA GLY A 578 -14.83 -3.27 -21.53
C GLY A 578 -16.10 -3.36 -22.37
N LEU A 579 -17.09 -4.14 -21.92
CA LEU A 579 -18.38 -4.26 -22.56
C LEU A 579 -19.14 -2.91 -22.58
N PHE A 580 -19.10 -2.16 -21.47
CA PHE A 580 -19.75 -0.86 -21.37
C PHE A 580 -19.12 0.17 -22.29
N ILE A 581 -17.79 0.20 -22.41
CA ILE A 581 -17.10 1.04 -23.41
C ILE A 581 -17.55 0.65 -24.81
N LEU A 582 -17.49 -0.64 -25.17
CA LEU A 582 -17.87 -1.15 -26.48
C LEU A 582 -19.31 -0.75 -26.84
N LEU A 583 -20.27 -1.00 -25.94
CA LEU A 583 -21.67 -0.68 -26.17
C LEU A 583 -21.90 0.83 -26.31
N THR A 584 -21.22 1.65 -25.51
CA THR A 584 -21.33 3.09 -25.56
C THR A 584 -20.81 3.65 -26.91
N VAL A 585 -19.66 3.17 -27.35
CA VAL A 585 -19.06 3.56 -28.64
C VAL A 585 -19.96 3.12 -29.80
N LEU A 586 -20.43 1.89 -29.79
CA LEU A 586 -21.38 1.41 -30.79
C LEU A 586 -22.68 2.24 -30.80
N GLY A 587 -23.20 2.56 -29.61
CA GLY A 587 -24.40 3.40 -29.45
C GLY A 587 -24.22 4.78 -30.11
N PHE A 588 -23.13 5.46 -29.81
CA PHE A 588 -22.85 6.76 -30.44
C PHE A 588 -22.61 6.66 -31.96
N ASN A 589 -21.90 5.64 -32.44
CA ASN A 589 -21.70 5.42 -33.86
C ASN A 589 -23.04 5.18 -34.60
N PHE A 590 -23.92 4.32 -34.04
CA PHE A 590 -25.24 4.08 -34.64
C PHE A 590 -26.12 5.34 -34.66
N ILE A 591 -26.07 6.16 -33.59
CA ILE A 591 -26.75 7.46 -33.59
C ILE A 591 -26.15 8.39 -34.66
N GLY A 592 -24.82 8.47 -34.73
CA GLY A 592 -24.11 9.31 -35.72
C GLY A 592 -24.45 8.96 -37.14
N ASP A 593 -24.42 7.68 -37.48
CA ASP A 593 -24.81 7.18 -38.83
C ASP A 593 -26.28 7.46 -39.11
N GLY A 594 -27.17 7.21 -38.13
CA GLY A 594 -28.58 7.54 -38.30
C GLY A 594 -28.89 9.01 -38.46
N LEU A 595 -28.14 9.89 -37.78
CA LEU A 595 -28.22 11.34 -37.97
C LEU A 595 -27.68 11.76 -39.35
N ARG A 596 -26.56 11.18 -39.79
CA ARG A 596 -26.01 11.40 -41.11
C ARG A 596 -27.04 11.08 -42.22
N ASP A 597 -27.67 9.90 -42.14
CA ASP A 597 -28.71 9.49 -43.09
C ASP A 597 -29.93 10.41 -43.03
N ALA A 598 -30.32 10.86 -41.84
CA ALA A 598 -31.48 11.72 -41.64
C ALA A 598 -31.26 13.14 -42.22
N PHE A 599 -30.03 13.65 -42.17
CA PHE A 599 -29.63 14.96 -42.74
C PHE A 599 -29.34 14.91 -44.24
N ASP A 600 -29.10 13.73 -44.86
CA ASP A 600 -28.81 13.64 -46.29
C ASP A 600 -30.06 13.97 -47.15
N PRO A 601 -30.04 15.05 -47.93
CA PRO A 601 -31.19 15.43 -48.74
C PRO A 601 -31.42 14.49 -49.94
N LYS A 602 -30.43 13.69 -50.36
CA LYS A 602 -30.50 12.78 -51.49
C LYS A 602 -31.24 11.48 -51.18
N MET A 603 -31.39 11.12 -49.93
CA MET A 603 -32.17 9.96 -49.53
C MET A 603 -33.69 10.26 -49.64
N LYS A 604 -34.20 10.36 -50.83
CA LYS A 604 -35.63 10.32 -51.13
C LYS A 604 -36.10 8.87 -51.09
N ARG A 605 -36.59 8.42 -49.93
CA ARG A 605 -37.51 7.27 -49.82
C ARG A 605 -38.47 7.45 -48.68
#